data_d293ae4f16a151e533ea7d323841964b
#
_entry.id   d293ae4f16a151e533ea7d323841964b
#
_cell.length_a   1.000
_cell.length_b   1.000
_cell.length_c   1.000
_cell.angle_alpha   90.00
_cell.angle_beta   90.00
_cell.angle_gamma   90.00
#
_symmetry.space_group_name_H-M   'P 1'
#
loop_
_entity.id
_entity.type
_entity.pdbx_description
1 polymer ?
#
loop_
_entity_poly.entity_id
_entity_poly.type
_entity_poly.pdbx_seq_one_letter_code
_entity_poly.pdbx_strand_id
1 'polypeptide(L)'
;MQNLAAKLPRAFSFPKVGDVIEGRVIKKSARTLYFDLGLWGIGIVYGIEFTNAQAIIKNLKVGDSAFAKILEVENEDGFRELSLAEAQSQKSWDLIRELKRTNKTVTTKILSVNRGGLMVEISGVAGFLPVSQLSNEHYPRVEGGDKNKILEELSKFIGQDFNVRVLDFDSRENKLI
;
A
#
# COMPACT_ATOMS: atom_id res chain seq x y z
N MET A 1 -20.29 41.09 10.98
CA MET A 1 -19.00 40.42 11.19
C MET A 1 -18.95 39.22 10.24
N GLN A 2 -18.32 39.39 9.07
CA GLN A 2 -18.25 38.38 8.05
C GLN A 2 -17.16 37.34 8.44
N ASN A 3 -17.52 36.08 8.31
CA ASN A 3 -16.77 34.92 8.74
C ASN A 3 -15.40 34.81 7.98
N LEU A 4 -14.32 35.24 8.63
CA LEU A 4 -12.94 35.17 8.07
C LEU A 4 -12.44 33.74 7.87
N ALA A 5 -13.11 32.74 8.45
CA ALA A 5 -12.71 31.32 8.38
C ALA A 5 -12.89 30.67 7.00
N ALA A 6 -13.65 31.30 6.10
CA ALA A 6 -13.97 30.74 4.77
C ALA A 6 -12.95 31.05 3.68
N LYS A 7 -11.87 31.80 3.97
CA LYS A 7 -10.87 32.25 2.98
C LYS A 7 -9.43 31.77 3.19
N LEU A 8 -9.18 30.90 4.16
CA LEU A 8 -7.86 30.28 4.28
C LEU A 8 -7.72 29.17 3.23
N PRO A 9 -6.64 29.16 2.42
CA PRO A 9 -6.39 28.07 1.51
C PRO A 9 -6.36 26.73 2.28
N ARG A 10 -6.77 25.63 1.66
CA ARG A 10 -6.70 24.25 2.24
C ARG A 10 -5.34 23.88 2.84
N ALA A 11 -4.29 24.67 2.56
CA ALA A 11 -2.94 24.54 3.10
C ALA A 11 -2.82 24.79 4.62
N PHE A 12 -3.86 25.34 5.29
CA PHE A 12 -3.81 25.67 6.72
C PHE A 12 -4.78 24.86 7.60
N SER A 13 -5.34 23.76 7.09
CA SER A 13 -6.11 22.87 7.96
C SER A 13 -5.16 22.11 8.88
N PHE A 14 -5.43 22.12 10.20
CA PHE A 14 -4.68 21.30 11.14
C PHE A 14 -4.80 19.82 10.76
N PRO A 15 -3.70 19.07 10.76
CA PRO A 15 -3.73 17.66 10.44
C PRO A 15 -4.52 16.90 11.51
N LYS A 16 -5.27 15.89 11.08
CA LYS A 16 -6.12 15.05 11.91
C LYS A 16 -5.58 13.64 11.96
N VAL A 17 -6.00 12.88 12.95
CA VAL A 17 -5.79 11.43 12.97
C VAL A 17 -6.32 10.82 11.68
N GLY A 18 -5.51 9.99 11.03
CA GLY A 18 -5.81 9.36 9.74
C GLY A 18 -5.30 10.12 8.51
N ASP A 19 -4.89 11.39 8.63
CA ASP A 19 -4.31 12.12 7.51
C ASP A 19 -2.91 11.58 7.18
N VAL A 20 -2.61 11.54 5.89
CA VAL A 20 -1.26 11.21 5.39
C VAL A 20 -0.55 12.51 5.04
N ILE A 21 0.58 12.75 5.69
CA ILE A 21 1.40 13.95 5.51
C ILE A 21 2.80 13.59 5.08
N GLU A 22 3.47 14.49 4.38
CA GLU A 22 4.89 14.38 4.06
C GLU A 22 5.72 15.02 5.18
N GLY A 23 6.76 14.31 5.62
CA GLY A 23 7.72 14.81 6.58
C GLY A 23 9.15 14.50 6.15
N ARG A 24 10.10 15.32 6.64
CA ARG A 24 11.53 15.10 6.43
C ARG A 24 12.14 14.41 7.64
N VAL A 25 12.90 13.35 7.42
CA VAL A 25 13.64 12.66 8.48
C VAL A 25 14.72 13.58 9.05
N ILE A 26 14.63 13.90 10.35
CA ILE A 26 15.60 14.74 11.05
C ILE A 26 16.52 13.96 11.98
N LYS A 27 16.06 12.80 12.48
CA LYS A 27 16.85 11.93 13.34
C LYS A 27 16.42 10.49 13.18
N LYS A 28 17.40 9.58 13.11
CA LYS A 28 17.20 8.14 13.08
C LYS A 28 18.00 7.50 14.21
N SER A 29 17.30 6.78 15.08
CA SER A 29 17.87 6.03 16.20
C SER A 29 17.58 4.54 16.04
N ALA A 30 18.06 3.69 16.94
CA ALA A 30 17.86 2.24 16.86
C ALA A 30 16.40 1.79 16.94
N ARG A 31 15.53 2.59 17.58
CA ARG A 31 14.12 2.24 17.83
C ARG A 31 13.13 3.38 17.55
N THR A 32 13.65 4.50 16.98
CA THR A 32 12.85 5.72 16.84
C THR A 32 13.27 6.47 15.58
N LEU A 33 12.31 7.03 14.87
CA LEU A 33 12.52 7.90 13.73
C LEU A 33 11.75 9.20 13.95
N TYR A 34 12.43 10.34 13.78
CA TYR A 34 11.84 11.67 13.95
C TYR A 34 11.71 12.37 12.61
N PHE A 35 10.58 13.03 12.43
CA PHE A 35 10.23 13.80 11.24
C PHE A 35 10.00 15.26 11.57
N ASP A 36 10.54 16.15 10.76
CA ASP A 36 10.09 17.52 10.67
C ASP A 36 8.84 17.60 9.76
N LEU A 37 7.75 18.05 10.31
CA LEU A 37 6.46 18.20 9.62
C LEU A 37 6.19 19.68 9.29
N GLY A 38 7.22 20.53 9.33
CA GLY A 38 7.11 21.97 9.08
C GLY A 38 6.24 22.67 10.13
N LEU A 39 5.18 23.35 9.68
CA LEU A 39 4.23 24.06 10.57
C LEU A 39 3.53 23.14 11.58
N TRP A 40 3.56 21.84 11.34
CA TRP A 40 2.89 20.84 12.18
C TRP A 40 3.82 20.28 13.29
N GLY A 41 5.06 20.80 13.39
CA GLY A 41 6.02 20.40 14.43
C GLY A 41 6.73 19.09 14.13
N ILE A 42 6.98 18.30 15.16
CA ILE A 42 7.77 17.07 15.07
C ILE A 42 6.87 15.84 15.13
N GLY A 43 7.09 14.93 14.20
CA GLY A 43 6.49 13.61 14.21
C GLY A 43 7.47 12.53 14.67
N ILE A 44 6.95 11.47 15.26
CA ILE A 44 7.72 10.34 15.79
C ILE A 44 7.14 9.01 15.31
N VAL A 45 8.02 8.10 14.90
CA VAL A 45 7.70 6.69 14.66
C VAL A 45 8.50 5.85 15.64
N TYR A 46 7.83 5.09 16.49
CA TYR A 46 8.46 4.28 17.54
C TYR A 46 7.65 3.02 17.85
N GLY A 47 8.14 2.18 18.77
CA GLY A 47 7.44 1.00 19.24
C GLY A 47 7.07 0.03 18.13
N ILE A 48 5.80 -0.37 18.11
CA ILE A 48 5.27 -1.33 17.11
C ILE A 48 5.31 -0.75 15.71
N GLU A 49 5.04 0.55 15.54
CA GLU A 49 5.07 1.22 14.25
C GLU A 49 6.46 1.25 13.64
N PHE A 50 7.51 1.44 14.47
CA PHE A 50 8.89 1.34 14.02
C PHE A 50 9.23 -0.08 13.56
N THR A 51 8.73 -1.09 14.27
CA THR A 51 8.92 -2.51 13.91
C THR A 51 8.22 -2.86 12.60
N ASN A 52 6.95 -2.44 12.44
CA ASN A 52 6.16 -2.67 11.23
C ASN A 52 6.75 -1.98 9.99
N ALA A 53 7.42 -0.86 10.19
CA ALA A 53 8.00 -0.06 9.11
C ALA A 53 9.49 -0.34 8.84
N GLN A 54 10.10 -1.37 9.44
CA GLN A 54 11.54 -1.64 9.33
C GLN A 54 12.05 -1.70 7.89
N ALA A 55 11.31 -2.33 7.00
CA ALA A 55 11.70 -2.43 5.58
C ALA A 55 11.78 -1.05 4.90
N ILE A 56 10.89 -0.14 5.26
CA ILE A 56 10.86 1.25 4.78
C ILE A 56 11.99 2.03 5.43
N ILE A 57 12.08 1.97 6.76
CA ILE A 57 13.04 2.73 7.58
C ILE A 57 14.49 2.37 7.22
N LYS A 58 14.76 1.12 6.85
CA LYS A 58 16.10 0.68 6.45
C LYS A 58 16.66 1.50 5.30
N ASN A 59 15.82 1.90 4.37
CA ASN A 59 16.20 2.66 3.18
C ASN A 59 16.18 4.18 3.38
N LEU A 60 15.58 4.68 4.48
CA LEU A 60 15.51 6.10 4.80
C LEU A 60 16.78 6.58 5.50
N LYS A 61 17.27 7.75 5.08
CA LYS A 61 18.39 8.50 5.67
C LYS A 61 17.90 9.81 6.25
N VAL A 62 18.67 10.40 7.15
CA VAL A 62 18.43 11.77 7.62
C VAL A 62 18.49 12.73 6.43
N GLY A 63 17.45 13.55 6.30
CA GLY A 63 17.26 14.48 5.18
C GLY A 63 16.27 13.98 4.13
N ASP A 64 15.96 12.69 4.07
CA ASP A 64 14.98 12.13 3.14
C ASP A 64 13.56 12.53 3.53
N SER A 65 12.69 12.68 2.54
CA SER A 65 11.23 12.86 2.75
C SER A 65 10.51 11.52 2.66
N ALA A 66 9.52 11.35 3.51
CA ALA A 66 8.61 10.21 3.45
C ALA A 66 7.19 10.61 3.87
N PHE A 67 6.21 9.84 3.38
CA PHE A 67 4.84 10.00 3.80
C PHE A 67 4.55 9.15 5.03
N ALA A 68 3.88 9.74 6.00
CA ALA A 68 3.46 9.08 7.22
C ALA A 68 2.00 9.42 7.54
N LYS A 69 1.28 8.46 8.08
CA LYS A 69 -0.10 8.64 8.55
C LYS A 69 -0.08 9.04 10.02
N ILE A 70 -0.89 10.03 10.37
CA ILE A 70 -1.03 10.48 11.76
C ILE A 70 -1.90 9.49 12.52
N LEU A 71 -1.34 8.90 13.58
CA LEU A 71 -2.05 8.05 14.52
C LEU A 71 -2.56 8.85 15.72
N GLU A 72 -1.74 9.79 16.19
CA GLU A 72 -2.08 10.71 17.27
C GLU A 72 -1.55 12.10 16.97
N VAL A 73 -2.38 13.13 17.24
CA VAL A 73 -2.04 14.51 16.88
C VAL A 73 -1.01 15.08 17.85
N GLU A 74 -1.04 14.68 19.12
CA GLU A 74 -0.14 15.12 20.17
C GLU A 74 -0.10 14.08 21.29
N ASN A 75 1.05 13.47 21.52
CA ASN A 75 1.26 12.56 22.64
C ASN A 75 1.75 13.32 23.89
N GLU A 76 2.01 12.61 24.99
CA GLU A 76 2.45 13.20 26.27
C GLU A 76 3.75 14.02 26.16
N ASP A 77 4.61 13.71 25.18
CA ASP A 77 5.87 14.42 24.90
C ASP A 77 5.74 15.58 23.90
N GLY A 78 4.52 15.84 23.42
CA GLY A 78 4.22 16.90 22.43
C GLY A 78 4.57 16.54 20.98
N PHE A 79 4.82 15.26 20.68
CA PHE A 79 5.06 14.78 19.33
C PHE A 79 3.80 14.23 18.69
N ARG A 80 3.74 14.29 17.36
CA ARG A 80 2.72 13.56 16.57
C ARG A 80 3.16 12.13 16.35
N GLU A 81 2.33 11.18 16.72
CA GLU A 81 2.61 9.78 16.44
C GLU A 81 2.28 9.44 14.99
N LEU A 82 3.21 8.76 14.33
CA LEU A 82 3.17 8.50 12.90
C LEU A 82 3.34 7.02 12.59
N SER A 83 2.65 6.56 11.53
CA SER A 83 2.86 5.25 10.92
C SER A 83 3.28 5.40 9.45
N LEU A 84 4.44 4.87 9.11
CA LEU A 84 4.90 4.75 7.72
C LEU A 84 4.23 3.57 7.01
N ALA A 85 4.02 2.47 7.73
CA ALA A 85 3.40 1.26 7.18
C ALA A 85 1.95 1.52 6.77
N GLU A 86 1.16 2.21 7.62
CA GLU A 86 -0.22 2.58 7.29
C GLU A 86 -0.31 3.60 6.16
N ALA A 87 0.62 4.56 6.10
CA ALA A 87 0.68 5.51 4.98
C ALA A 87 0.94 4.80 3.65
N GLN A 88 1.87 3.84 3.62
CA GLN A 88 2.17 3.05 2.44
C GLN A 88 0.98 2.19 2.04
N SER A 89 0.36 1.50 2.99
CA SER A 89 -0.85 0.69 2.75
C SER A 89 -1.98 1.53 2.16
N GLN A 90 -2.26 2.70 2.73
CA GLN A 90 -3.29 3.60 2.22
C GLN A 90 -3.02 4.03 0.78
N LYS A 91 -1.78 4.42 0.46
CA LYS A 91 -1.38 4.77 -0.91
C LYS A 91 -1.56 3.62 -1.89
N SER A 92 -1.20 2.40 -1.48
CA SER A 92 -1.39 1.20 -2.29
C SER A 92 -2.87 0.98 -2.62
N TRP A 93 -3.74 1.07 -1.62
CA TRP A 93 -5.18 0.92 -1.83
C TRP A 93 -5.81 2.06 -2.62
N ASP A 94 -5.33 3.29 -2.49
CA ASP A 94 -5.78 4.41 -3.31
C ASP A 94 -5.41 4.21 -4.79
N LEU A 95 -4.21 3.69 -5.07
CA LEU A 95 -3.80 3.31 -6.42
C LEU A 95 -4.69 2.18 -6.98
N ILE A 96 -4.95 1.13 -6.21
CA ILE A 96 -5.82 0.01 -6.61
C ILE A 96 -7.24 0.51 -6.91
N ARG A 97 -7.78 1.40 -6.07
CA ARG A 97 -9.08 2.04 -6.30
C ARG A 97 -9.10 2.82 -7.61
N GLU A 98 -8.05 3.57 -7.89
CA GLU A 98 -7.92 4.34 -9.14
C GLU A 98 -7.78 3.42 -10.35
N LEU A 99 -7.01 2.34 -10.27
CA LEU A 99 -6.89 1.34 -11.33
C LEU A 99 -8.25 0.70 -11.66
N LYS A 100 -9.03 0.34 -10.63
CA LYS A 100 -10.39 -0.18 -10.80
C LYS A 100 -11.31 0.87 -11.45
N ARG A 101 -11.32 2.11 -10.93
CA ARG A 101 -12.16 3.20 -11.43
C ARG A 101 -11.89 3.53 -12.89
N THR A 102 -10.63 3.53 -13.29
CA THR A 102 -10.19 3.88 -14.66
C THR A 102 -10.13 2.68 -15.59
N ASN A 103 -10.40 1.48 -15.08
CA ASN A 103 -10.28 0.20 -15.81
C ASN A 103 -8.93 0.04 -16.53
N LYS A 104 -7.86 0.59 -15.93
CA LYS A 104 -6.51 0.53 -16.50
C LYS A 104 -5.91 -0.85 -16.32
N THR A 105 -5.18 -1.28 -17.34
CA THR A 105 -4.34 -2.47 -17.30
C THR A 105 -3.02 -2.14 -16.62
N VAL A 106 -2.56 -3.06 -15.78
CA VAL A 106 -1.25 -3.01 -15.11
C VAL A 106 -0.51 -4.30 -15.36
N THR A 107 0.80 -4.19 -15.61
CA THR A 107 1.67 -5.36 -15.75
C THR A 107 2.15 -5.79 -14.37
N THR A 108 1.97 -7.07 -14.05
CA THR A 108 2.43 -7.66 -12.79
C THR A 108 3.02 -9.05 -13.01
N LYS A 109 3.92 -9.43 -12.12
CA LYS A 109 4.59 -10.74 -12.17
C LYS A 109 3.77 -11.78 -11.41
N ILE A 110 3.71 -12.99 -11.96
CA ILE A 110 3.12 -14.14 -11.28
C ILE A 110 4.11 -14.63 -10.23
N LEU A 111 3.72 -14.57 -8.96
CA LEU A 111 4.57 -14.92 -7.81
C LEU A 111 4.45 -16.40 -7.44
N SER A 112 3.23 -16.91 -7.43
CA SER A 112 2.94 -18.31 -7.10
C SER A 112 1.60 -18.73 -7.71
N VAL A 113 1.28 -20.01 -7.62
CA VAL A 113 0.05 -20.58 -8.14
C VAL A 113 -0.63 -21.45 -7.11
N ASN A 114 -1.93 -21.59 -7.22
CA ASN A 114 -2.71 -22.55 -6.47
C ASN A 114 -3.76 -23.19 -7.39
N ARG A 115 -4.57 -24.12 -6.86
CA ARG A 115 -5.59 -24.86 -7.65
C ARG A 115 -6.71 -23.97 -8.20
N GLY A 116 -6.86 -22.77 -7.71
CA GLY A 116 -7.90 -21.81 -8.13
C GLY A 116 -7.40 -20.70 -9.04
N GLY A 117 -6.07 -20.49 -9.12
CA GLY A 117 -5.51 -19.39 -9.91
C GLY A 117 -4.08 -19.03 -9.58
N LEU A 118 -3.72 -17.81 -9.96
CA LEU A 118 -2.39 -17.25 -9.87
C LEU A 118 -2.36 -16.17 -8.77
N MET A 119 -1.25 -16.10 -8.06
CA MET A 119 -0.99 -15.02 -7.09
C MET A 119 -0.11 -13.97 -7.75
N VAL A 120 -0.53 -12.73 -7.63
CA VAL A 120 0.15 -11.53 -8.15
C VAL A 120 0.37 -10.51 -7.05
N GLU A 121 1.12 -9.45 -7.34
CA GLU A 121 1.27 -8.33 -6.43
C GLU A 121 1.13 -7.01 -7.19
N ILE A 122 0.27 -6.13 -6.71
CA ILE A 122 0.13 -4.78 -7.27
C ILE A 122 0.44 -3.79 -6.15
N SER A 123 1.51 -3.04 -6.33
CA SER A 123 1.94 -1.99 -5.37
C SER A 123 2.10 -2.49 -3.92
N GLY A 124 2.64 -3.71 -3.73
CA GLY A 124 2.83 -4.31 -2.40
C GLY A 124 1.57 -4.98 -1.83
N VAL A 125 0.46 -5.01 -2.58
CA VAL A 125 -0.76 -5.72 -2.18
C VAL A 125 -0.87 -7.02 -2.94
N ALA A 126 -0.99 -8.13 -2.21
CA ALA A 126 -1.18 -9.44 -2.80
C ALA A 126 -2.56 -9.53 -3.47
N GLY A 127 -2.57 -9.98 -4.71
CA GLY A 127 -3.77 -10.16 -5.51
C GLY A 127 -3.93 -11.61 -5.96
N PHE A 128 -5.17 -11.99 -6.20
CA PHE A 128 -5.54 -13.30 -6.73
C PHE A 128 -6.14 -13.15 -8.12
N LEU A 129 -5.58 -13.84 -9.11
CA LEU A 129 -6.09 -13.93 -10.47
C LEU A 129 -6.74 -15.31 -10.66
N PRO A 130 -8.07 -15.42 -10.63
CA PRO A 130 -8.77 -16.69 -10.80
C PRO A 130 -8.51 -17.30 -12.17
N VAL A 131 -8.43 -18.63 -12.27
CA VAL A 131 -8.28 -19.34 -13.56
C VAL A 131 -9.36 -18.92 -14.55
N SER A 132 -10.59 -18.71 -14.09
CA SER A 132 -11.72 -18.27 -14.93
C SER A 132 -11.54 -16.91 -15.60
N GLN A 133 -10.58 -16.12 -15.16
CA GLN A 133 -10.27 -14.80 -15.71
C GLN A 133 -9.05 -14.81 -16.64
N LEU A 134 -8.43 -15.96 -16.83
CA LEU A 134 -7.35 -16.12 -17.80
C LEU A 134 -7.86 -16.03 -19.24
N SER A 135 -7.02 -15.46 -20.12
CA SER A 135 -7.30 -15.47 -21.55
C SER A 135 -7.33 -16.91 -22.11
N ASN A 136 -7.99 -17.12 -23.24
CA ASN A 136 -8.04 -18.43 -23.88
C ASN A 136 -6.67 -19.05 -24.16
N GLU A 137 -5.65 -18.24 -24.32
CA GLU A 137 -4.25 -18.67 -24.56
C GLU A 137 -3.59 -19.22 -23.29
N HIS A 138 -3.97 -18.69 -22.12
CA HIS A 138 -3.40 -19.04 -20.82
C HIS A 138 -4.31 -19.98 -20.00
N TYR A 139 -5.53 -20.22 -20.50
CA TYR A 139 -6.47 -21.11 -19.81
C TYR A 139 -5.99 -22.57 -19.88
N PRO A 140 -5.79 -23.26 -18.74
CA PRO A 140 -5.31 -24.63 -18.73
C PRO A 140 -6.36 -25.58 -19.33
N ARG A 141 -6.03 -26.16 -20.47
CA ARG A 141 -6.89 -27.14 -21.16
C ARG A 141 -6.49 -28.55 -20.68
N VAL A 142 -7.13 -28.99 -19.61
CA VAL A 142 -6.89 -30.30 -19.00
C VAL A 142 -8.12 -31.18 -19.17
N GLU A 143 -7.96 -32.32 -19.86
CA GLU A 143 -9.03 -33.31 -19.98
C GLU A 143 -9.39 -33.89 -18.62
N GLY A 144 -10.69 -33.98 -18.34
CA GLY A 144 -11.22 -34.52 -17.08
C GLY A 144 -11.11 -33.59 -15.86
N GLY A 145 -10.61 -32.36 -16.00
CA GLY A 145 -10.57 -31.37 -14.92
C GLY A 145 -9.63 -31.75 -13.75
N ASP A 146 -8.59 -32.53 -14.02
CA ASP A 146 -7.62 -32.95 -13.01
C ASP A 146 -6.92 -31.73 -12.40
N LYS A 147 -7.18 -31.49 -11.10
CA LYS A 147 -6.66 -30.34 -10.36
C LYS A 147 -5.13 -30.30 -10.26
N ASN A 148 -4.47 -31.44 -10.31
CA ASN A 148 -3.00 -31.48 -10.25
C ASN A 148 -2.40 -31.09 -11.59
N LYS A 149 -2.96 -31.55 -12.69
CA LYS A 149 -2.56 -31.15 -14.04
C LYS A 149 -2.83 -29.65 -14.29
N ILE A 150 -3.94 -29.12 -13.77
CA ILE A 150 -4.21 -27.68 -13.82
C ILE A 150 -3.12 -26.91 -13.08
N LEU A 151 -2.72 -27.36 -11.89
CA LEU A 151 -1.66 -26.73 -11.13
C LEU A 151 -0.31 -26.77 -11.86
N GLU A 152 0.02 -27.88 -12.51
CA GLU A 152 1.23 -28.03 -13.33
C GLU A 152 1.25 -27.02 -14.49
N GLU A 153 0.15 -26.91 -15.24
CA GLU A 153 0.04 -25.95 -16.34
C GLU A 153 0.15 -24.51 -15.85
N LEU A 154 -0.52 -24.15 -14.75
CA LEU A 154 -0.41 -22.82 -14.15
C LEU A 154 0.99 -22.50 -13.64
N SER A 155 1.74 -23.51 -13.16
CA SER A 155 3.08 -23.34 -12.63
C SER A 155 4.08 -22.83 -13.68
N LYS A 156 3.81 -23.05 -14.96
CA LYS A 156 4.64 -22.55 -16.08
C LYS A 156 4.63 -21.02 -16.17
N PHE A 157 3.64 -20.37 -15.57
CA PHE A 157 3.52 -18.90 -15.57
C PHE A 157 4.26 -18.22 -14.44
N ILE A 158 4.77 -18.95 -13.45
CA ILE A 158 5.54 -18.37 -12.33
C ILE A 158 6.73 -17.59 -12.88
N GLY A 159 6.88 -16.34 -12.46
CA GLY A 159 7.93 -15.42 -12.88
C GLY A 159 7.65 -14.70 -14.19
N GLN A 160 6.58 -15.01 -14.90
CA GLN A 160 6.15 -14.30 -16.11
C GLN A 160 5.37 -13.03 -15.76
N ASP A 161 5.42 -12.05 -16.64
CA ASP A 161 4.68 -10.80 -16.53
C ASP A 161 3.33 -10.89 -17.25
N PHE A 162 2.26 -10.60 -16.52
CA PHE A 162 0.89 -10.60 -17.05
C PHE A 162 0.29 -9.20 -17.01
N ASN A 163 -0.48 -8.88 -18.04
CA ASN A 163 -1.30 -7.68 -18.08
C ASN A 163 -2.66 -7.97 -17.47
N VAL A 164 -2.92 -7.39 -16.31
CA VAL A 164 -4.13 -7.63 -15.54
C VAL A 164 -4.92 -6.34 -15.28
N ARG A 165 -6.20 -6.49 -14.92
CA ARG A 165 -7.06 -5.39 -14.45
C ARG A 165 -7.63 -5.75 -13.09
N VAL A 166 -7.83 -4.73 -12.28
CA VAL A 166 -8.51 -4.90 -11.00
C VAL A 166 -10.00 -5.12 -11.24
N LEU A 167 -10.51 -6.30 -10.90
CA LEU A 167 -11.92 -6.63 -10.96
C LEU A 167 -12.64 -6.20 -9.70
N ASP A 168 -12.08 -6.57 -8.54
CA ASP A 168 -12.64 -6.24 -7.25
C ASP A 168 -11.56 -6.16 -6.16
N PHE A 169 -11.87 -5.44 -5.06
CA PHE A 169 -10.99 -5.37 -3.91
C PHE A 169 -11.78 -5.09 -2.63
N ASP A 170 -11.26 -5.59 -1.53
CA ASP A 170 -11.66 -5.21 -0.17
C ASP A 170 -10.40 -4.86 0.64
N SER A 171 -10.23 -3.58 0.95
CA SER A 171 -9.07 -3.10 1.71
C SER A 171 -9.11 -3.51 3.19
N ARG A 172 -10.28 -3.86 3.75
CA ARG A 172 -10.42 -4.30 5.14
C ARG A 172 -10.00 -5.75 5.30
N GLU A 173 -10.36 -6.58 4.30
CA GLU A 173 -9.98 -8.00 4.25
C GLU A 173 -8.63 -8.22 3.57
N ASN A 174 -7.96 -7.16 3.11
CA ASN A 174 -6.71 -7.20 2.35
C ASN A 174 -6.84 -8.12 1.10
N LYS A 175 -7.97 -8.02 0.40
CA LYS A 175 -8.33 -8.87 -0.73
C LYS A 175 -8.31 -8.07 -2.02
N LEU A 176 -7.62 -8.60 -3.04
CA LEU A 176 -7.52 -8.02 -4.38
C LEU A 176 -7.75 -9.12 -5.43
N ILE A 177 -8.65 -8.86 -6.39
CA ILE A 177 -8.99 -9.76 -7.49
C ILE A 177 -8.82 -9.02 -8.82
#